data_89addbc73691ecb7c831f74a6da3fbad
#
_entry.id   89addbc73691ecb7c831f74a6da3fbad
#
_cell.length_a   1.000
_cell.length_b   1.000
_cell.length_c   1.000
_cell.angle_alpha   90.00
_cell.angle_beta   90.00
_cell.angle_gamma   90.00
#
_symmetry.space_group_name_H-M   'P 1'
#
loop_
_entity.id
_entity.type
_entity.pdbx_description
1 polymer ?
#
loop_
_entity_poly.entity_id
_entity_poly.type
_entity_poly.pdbx_seq_one_letter_code
_entity_poly.pdbx_strand_id
1 'polypeptide(L)'
;MYIHEREHWTAFKWDASQVAHLLDDVCRKQGLLYGRLNALGFSNKLKAMAENLTYDIVYSSEIEGIRLNVDEVRSSIARKLGIENVKYTAPSHYVDSIVSVVLEAMGHYGQTLTKEKLCAWQAAFFPSGYSGGSPIEVGKYRTHEEHIVSGMFGREKVHYIAPSPDRIEEEMEKFLDWFNTDQPVSIVIRSAIAHLWFVSIHPFEDGNGRLARILSDMILAKGDKSEFRFYNVSSQINKDKKHYYSILEKTQHGDGDITEWIVWYAQTIIDSLEEAGTIVSTILNKSFFWQKVSAIPMTERQTQMLNLFLDGYEAKITSKTWASMAKCSKDTAIRDIQDLVGKNILREDLPGAKRPSYSIVYDAEDLTAFFTNVTVISENGASYLTALYKGKQPVRERILPLDAERYAKGELPIQNLLSKYCSYFCAY
;
A
#
# COMPACT_ATOMS: atom_id res chain seq x y z
N MET A 1 7.79 -33.64 -4.91
CA MET A 1 7.14 -33.40 -6.21
C MET A 1 6.66 -31.96 -6.21
N TYR A 2 7.13 -31.18 -7.14
CA TYR A 2 6.76 -29.78 -7.28
C TYR A 2 5.55 -29.63 -8.20
N ILE A 3 4.85 -28.50 -8.12
CA ILE A 3 3.63 -28.25 -8.90
C ILE A 3 3.88 -28.38 -10.41
N HIS A 4 5.01 -27.88 -10.92
CA HIS A 4 5.36 -27.92 -12.34
C HIS A 4 5.75 -29.32 -12.89
N GLU A 5 5.95 -30.32 -12.01
CA GLU A 5 6.20 -31.71 -12.38
C GLU A 5 4.91 -32.49 -12.66
N ARG A 6 3.74 -31.84 -12.43
CA ARG A 6 2.42 -32.45 -12.67
C ARG A 6 1.99 -32.24 -14.12
N GLU A 7 1.28 -33.21 -14.64
CA GLU A 7 0.61 -33.05 -15.94
C GLU A 7 -0.41 -31.89 -15.86
N HIS A 8 -0.42 -31.02 -16.85
CA HIS A 8 -1.29 -29.83 -16.90
C HIS A 8 -1.23 -28.95 -15.65
N TRP A 9 -0.05 -28.77 -15.06
CA TRP A 9 0.16 -28.05 -13.79
C TRP A 9 -0.38 -26.60 -13.79
N THR A 10 -0.58 -26.01 -14.96
CA THR A 10 -1.15 -24.66 -15.12
C THR A 10 -2.67 -24.63 -15.11
N ALA A 11 -3.33 -25.80 -15.06
CA ALA A 11 -4.78 -25.93 -14.86
C ALA A 11 -5.13 -25.79 -13.37
N PHE A 12 -4.84 -24.60 -12.81
CA PHE A 12 -5.07 -24.30 -11.41
C PHE A 12 -6.55 -24.45 -11.03
N LYS A 13 -6.78 -24.97 -9.82
CA LYS A 13 -8.10 -25.14 -9.21
C LYS A 13 -8.19 -24.33 -7.93
N TRP A 14 -9.39 -23.91 -7.59
CA TRP A 14 -9.69 -23.24 -6.32
C TRP A 14 -11.15 -23.44 -5.92
N ASP A 15 -11.41 -23.37 -4.62
CA ASP A 15 -12.75 -23.36 -4.06
C ASP A 15 -13.35 -21.94 -4.15
N ALA A 16 -14.25 -21.75 -5.11
CA ALA A 16 -14.91 -20.46 -5.33
C ALA A 16 -15.70 -19.97 -4.11
N SER A 17 -16.21 -20.88 -3.27
CA SER A 17 -17.00 -20.50 -2.08
C SER A 17 -16.15 -19.84 -1.00
N GLN A 18 -14.89 -20.23 -0.86
CA GLN A 18 -13.94 -19.61 0.07
C GLN A 18 -13.42 -18.25 -0.41
N VAL A 19 -13.46 -17.99 -1.70
CA VAL A 19 -12.88 -16.79 -2.31
C VAL A 19 -13.93 -15.69 -2.55
N ALA A 20 -15.18 -16.07 -2.83
CA ALA A 20 -16.22 -15.14 -3.30
C ALA A 20 -16.39 -13.90 -2.39
N HIS A 21 -16.50 -14.08 -1.08
CA HIS A 21 -16.69 -12.98 -0.14
C HIS A 21 -15.50 -12.00 -0.09
N LEU A 22 -14.27 -12.50 -0.32
CA LEU A 22 -13.07 -11.67 -0.38
C LEU A 22 -13.05 -10.81 -1.66
N LEU A 23 -13.48 -11.39 -2.79
CA LEU A 23 -13.60 -10.64 -4.04
C LEU A 23 -14.61 -9.51 -3.95
N ASP A 24 -15.76 -9.76 -3.31
CA ASP A 24 -16.78 -8.73 -3.05
C ASP A 24 -16.21 -7.61 -2.16
N ASP A 25 -15.42 -7.97 -1.15
CA ASP A 25 -14.79 -7.02 -0.24
C ASP A 25 -13.73 -6.17 -0.96
N VAL A 26 -12.91 -6.78 -1.83
CA VAL A 26 -11.98 -6.05 -2.69
C VAL A 26 -12.73 -5.05 -3.56
N CYS A 27 -13.75 -5.48 -4.31
CA CYS A 27 -14.53 -4.60 -5.18
C CYS A 27 -15.16 -3.42 -4.42
N ARG A 28 -15.74 -3.69 -3.25
CA ARG A 28 -16.34 -2.66 -2.39
C ARG A 28 -15.30 -1.65 -1.91
N LYS A 29 -14.14 -2.11 -1.42
CA LYS A 29 -13.07 -1.24 -0.92
C LYS A 29 -12.40 -0.44 -2.04
N GLN A 30 -12.19 -1.04 -3.22
CA GLN A 30 -11.73 -0.32 -4.41
C GLN A 30 -12.70 0.80 -4.80
N GLY A 31 -14.01 0.51 -4.87
CA GLY A 31 -15.02 1.51 -5.17
C GLY A 31 -15.01 2.68 -4.19
N LEU A 32 -14.89 2.40 -2.87
CA LEU A 32 -14.78 3.42 -1.83
C LEU A 32 -13.50 4.25 -1.98
N LEU A 33 -12.35 3.62 -2.21
CA LEU A 33 -11.08 4.30 -2.38
C LEU A 33 -11.11 5.25 -3.58
N TYR A 34 -11.54 4.76 -4.75
CA TYR A 34 -11.60 5.58 -5.96
C TYR A 34 -12.67 6.67 -5.87
N GLY A 35 -13.79 6.42 -5.18
CA GLY A 35 -14.78 7.45 -4.88
C GLY A 35 -14.17 8.60 -4.07
N ARG A 36 -13.41 8.30 -3.02
CA ARG A 36 -12.69 9.30 -2.21
C ARG A 36 -11.63 10.04 -3.01
N LEU A 37 -10.86 9.32 -3.82
CA LEU A 37 -9.83 9.92 -4.69
C LEU A 37 -10.42 10.91 -5.69
N ASN A 38 -11.65 10.71 -6.15
CA ASN A 38 -12.32 11.65 -7.04
C ASN A 38 -12.63 13.00 -6.37
N ALA A 39 -12.72 13.03 -5.04
CA ALA A 39 -12.86 14.27 -4.28
C ALA A 39 -11.54 15.04 -4.11
N LEU A 40 -10.38 14.39 -4.35
CA LEU A 40 -9.08 15.07 -4.32
C LEU A 40 -8.85 15.88 -5.59
N GLY A 41 -8.32 17.10 -5.45
CA GLY A 41 -7.82 17.88 -6.58
C GLY A 41 -6.63 17.19 -7.28
N PHE A 42 -6.43 17.50 -8.56
CA PHE A 42 -5.42 16.88 -9.42
C PHE A 42 -4.01 16.83 -8.78
N SER A 43 -3.55 17.94 -8.22
CA SER A 43 -2.21 18.03 -7.59
C SER A 43 -2.07 17.09 -6.39
N ASN A 44 -3.11 16.91 -5.58
CA ASN A 44 -3.09 16.00 -4.44
C ASN A 44 -3.13 14.53 -4.87
N LYS A 45 -3.89 14.21 -5.92
CA LYS A 45 -3.89 12.87 -6.54
C LYS A 45 -2.50 12.50 -7.02
N LEU A 46 -1.85 13.39 -7.77
CA LEU A 46 -0.53 13.15 -8.33
C LEU A 46 0.53 12.93 -7.23
N LYS A 47 0.47 13.71 -6.15
CA LYS A 47 1.36 13.52 -4.98
C LYS A 47 1.10 12.20 -4.26
N ALA A 48 -0.15 11.87 -3.98
CA ALA A 48 -0.52 10.60 -3.34
C ALA A 48 -0.09 9.40 -4.18
N MET A 49 -0.25 9.47 -5.48
CA MET A 49 0.19 8.46 -6.43
C MET A 49 1.72 8.28 -6.42
N ALA A 50 2.47 9.38 -6.52
CA ALA A 50 3.94 9.33 -6.51
C ALA A 50 4.48 8.76 -5.20
N GLU A 51 3.86 9.08 -4.08
CA GLU A 51 4.23 8.54 -2.77
C GLU A 51 3.93 7.05 -2.68
N ASN A 52 2.73 6.61 -3.12
CA ASN A 52 2.38 5.19 -3.17
C ASN A 52 3.36 4.40 -4.05
N LEU A 53 3.67 4.90 -5.24
CA LEU A 53 4.60 4.29 -6.18
C LEU A 53 6.04 4.24 -5.60
N THR A 54 6.45 5.29 -4.87
CA THR A 54 7.75 5.32 -4.19
C THR A 54 7.88 4.14 -3.23
N TYR A 55 6.89 3.95 -2.37
CA TYR A 55 6.93 2.87 -1.39
C TYR A 55 6.70 1.49 -2.02
N ASP A 56 5.95 1.38 -3.11
CA ASP A 56 5.80 0.12 -3.83
C ASP A 56 7.14 -0.38 -4.37
N ILE A 57 7.91 0.48 -5.02
CA ILE A 57 9.26 0.18 -5.52
C ILE A 57 10.22 -0.18 -4.37
N VAL A 58 10.20 0.61 -3.28
CA VAL A 58 11.06 0.37 -2.13
C VAL A 58 10.75 -0.96 -1.47
N TYR A 59 9.49 -1.24 -1.16
CA TYR A 59 9.11 -2.49 -0.49
C TYR A 59 9.25 -3.70 -1.40
N SER A 60 8.95 -3.58 -2.69
CA SER A 60 9.20 -4.66 -3.66
C SER A 60 10.68 -5.05 -3.71
N SER A 61 11.59 -4.07 -3.59
CA SER A 61 13.03 -4.33 -3.52
C SER A 61 13.44 -4.89 -2.16
N GLU A 62 12.84 -4.42 -1.06
CA GLU A 62 13.15 -4.87 0.30
C GLU A 62 12.70 -6.33 0.55
N ILE A 63 11.65 -6.79 -0.12
CA ILE A 63 11.25 -8.21 -0.13
C ILE A 63 12.42 -9.08 -0.60
N GLU A 64 13.19 -8.63 -1.58
CA GLU A 64 14.39 -9.34 -2.08
C GLU A 64 15.67 -8.99 -1.30
N GLY A 65 15.55 -8.29 -0.17
CA GLY A 65 16.70 -7.90 0.66
C GLY A 65 17.49 -6.69 0.15
N ILE A 66 17.00 -6.01 -0.88
CA ILE A 66 17.66 -4.84 -1.48
C ILE A 66 17.07 -3.57 -0.85
N ARG A 67 17.92 -2.77 -0.21
CA ARG A 67 17.53 -1.49 0.38
C ARG A 67 17.77 -0.35 -0.59
N LEU A 68 16.69 0.31 -1.01
CA LEU A 68 16.75 1.52 -1.83
C LEU A 68 16.64 2.77 -0.95
N ASN A 69 17.28 3.84 -1.40
CA ASN A 69 17.11 5.15 -0.78
C ASN A 69 15.76 5.75 -1.23
N VAL A 70 14.85 5.95 -0.28
CA VAL A 70 13.49 6.46 -0.53
C VAL A 70 13.51 7.82 -1.24
N ASP A 71 14.44 8.72 -0.86
CA ASP A 71 14.53 10.07 -1.45
C ASP A 71 15.05 10.03 -2.90
N GLU A 72 15.92 9.07 -3.25
CA GLU A 72 16.34 8.84 -4.63
C GLU A 72 15.16 8.33 -5.48
N VAL A 73 14.40 7.35 -4.98
CA VAL A 73 13.23 6.80 -5.67
C VAL A 73 12.18 7.88 -5.88
N ARG A 74 11.84 8.64 -4.82
CA ARG A 74 10.90 9.78 -4.88
C ARG A 74 11.33 10.83 -5.90
N SER A 75 12.61 11.18 -5.91
CA SER A 75 13.15 12.18 -6.85
C SER A 75 13.12 11.71 -8.30
N SER A 76 13.41 10.42 -8.55
CA SER A 76 13.32 9.82 -9.88
C SER A 76 11.89 9.83 -10.41
N ILE A 77 10.92 9.40 -9.58
CA ILE A 77 9.49 9.42 -9.92
C ILE A 77 9.02 10.84 -10.19
N ALA A 78 9.32 11.80 -9.29
CA ALA A 78 8.89 13.19 -9.43
C ALA A 78 9.41 13.80 -10.73
N ARG A 79 10.69 13.58 -11.07
CA ARG A 79 11.29 14.05 -12.33
C ARG A 79 10.59 13.46 -13.56
N LYS A 80 10.33 12.15 -13.56
CA LYS A 80 9.71 11.46 -14.71
C LYS A 80 8.23 11.82 -14.91
N LEU A 81 7.53 12.16 -13.83
CA LEU A 81 6.12 12.58 -13.84
C LEU A 81 5.92 14.10 -13.90
N GLY A 82 6.99 14.89 -13.91
CA GLY A 82 6.90 16.36 -13.95
C GLY A 82 6.32 16.97 -12.67
N ILE A 83 6.55 16.36 -11.51
CA ILE A 83 6.07 16.87 -10.21
C ILE A 83 7.06 17.90 -9.69
N GLU A 84 6.60 19.14 -9.54
CA GLU A 84 7.38 20.25 -9.02
C GLU A 84 7.42 20.27 -7.48
N ASN A 85 8.38 21.03 -6.93
CA ASN A 85 8.54 21.30 -5.48
C ASN A 85 8.82 20.05 -4.63
N VAL A 86 9.45 19.03 -5.20
CA VAL A 86 10.00 17.88 -4.46
C VAL A 86 11.47 18.16 -4.17
N LYS A 87 11.90 17.90 -2.92
CA LYS A 87 13.32 17.98 -2.58
C LYS A 87 14.11 17.02 -3.46
N TYR A 88 15.02 17.56 -4.26
CA TYR A 88 15.79 16.74 -5.20
C TYR A 88 16.95 16.03 -4.50
N THR A 89 16.99 14.71 -4.67
CA THR A 89 18.13 13.85 -4.36
C THR A 89 18.51 13.15 -5.66
N ALA A 90 19.74 13.29 -6.11
CA ALA A 90 20.18 12.69 -7.37
C ALA A 90 20.05 11.15 -7.30
N PRO A 91 19.19 10.52 -8.12
CA PRO A 91 19.06 9.10 -8.10
C PRO A 91 20.29 8.42 -8.72
N SER A 92 20.67 7.29 -8.15
CA SER A 92 21.64 6.38 -8.78
C SER A 92 21.06 5.85 -10.10
N HIS A 93 21.95 5.44 -11.01
CA HIS A 93 21.52 4.83 -12.28
C HIS A 93 20.66 3.57 -12.05
N TYR A 94 20.98 2.80 -11.01
CA TYR A 94 20.23 1.62 -10.59
C TYR A 94 18.78 1.97 -10.18
N VAL A 95 18.62 2.95 -9.30
CA VAL A 95 17.29 3.42 -8.87
C VAL A 95 16.48 3.96 -10.06
N ASP A 96 17.13 4.75 -10.90
CA ASP A 96 16.46 5.35 -12.08
C ASP A 96 15.98 4.30 -13.09
N SER A 97 16.74 3.22 -13.24
CA SER A 97 16.38 2.08 -14.10
C SER A 97 15.17 1.32 -13.56
N ILE A 98 15.14 1.01 -12.24
CA ILE A 98 13.99 0.34 -11.62
C ILE A 98 12.72 1.19 -11.76
N VAL A 99 12.81 2.49 -11.46
CA VAL A 99 11.68 3.42 -11.60
C VAL A 99 11.17 3.46 -13.04
N SER A 100 12.09 3.44 -14.03
CA SER A 100 11.71 3.42 -15.44
C SER A 100 10.93 2.17 -15.81
N VAL A 101 11.36 0.99 -15.35
CA VAL A 101 10.64 -0.28 -15.60
C VAL A 101 9.23 -0.25 -15.03
N VAL A 102 9.08 0.20 -13.77
CA VAL A 102 7.76 0.23 -13.14
C VAL A 102 6.83 1.23 -13.81
N LEU A 103 7.32 2.42 -14.15
CA LEU A 103 6.52 3.41 -14.87
C LEU A 103 6.15 2.95 -16.29
N GLU A 104 7.06 2.28 -16.99
CA GLU A 104 6.77 1.70 -18.30
C GLU A 104 5.70 0.61 -18.18
N ALA A 105 5.84 -0.32 -17.25
CA ALA A 105 4.89 -1.40 -17.03
C ALA A 105 3.49 -0.87 -16.70
N MET A 106 3.41 0.12 -15.81
CA MET A 106 2.14 0.72 -15.41
C MET A 106 1.52 1.57 -16.53
N GLY A 107 2.30 2.41 -17.23
CA GLY A 107 1.80 3.22 -18.35
C GLY A 107 1.35 2.40 -19.56
N HIS A 108 1.82 1.16 -19.67
CA HIS A 108 1.53 0.27 -20.80
C HIS A 108 0.82 -1.04 -20.37
N TYR A 109 0.09 -1.03 -19.25
CA TYR A 109 -0.59 -2.22 -18.70
C TYR A 109 -1.57 -2.89 -19.65
N GLY A 110 -2.07 -2.17 -20.67
CA GLY A 110 -2.97 -2.69 -21.70
C GLY A 110 -2.28 -3.19 -22.96
N GLN A 111 -0.96 -3.06 -23.07
CA GLN A 111 -0.20 -3.52 -24.22
C GLN A 111 0.19 -5.00 -24.08
N THR A 112 0.45 -5.64 -25.20
CA THR A 112 0.96 -7.01 -25.25
C THR A 112 2.31 -7.11 -24.56
N LEU A 113 2.42 -8.03 -23.59
CA LEU A 113 3.65 -8.39 -22.94
C LEU A 113 4.42 -9.37 -23.84
N THR A 114 5.70 -9.10 -24.09
CA THR A 114 6.55 -9.96 -24.92
C THR A 114 7.78 -10.44 -24.15
N LYS A 115 8.41 -11.47 -24.64
CA LYS A 115 9.69 -11.98 -24.13
C LYS A 115 10.76 -10.90 -24.09
N GLU A 116 10.90 -10.14 -25.18
CA GLU A 116 11.88 -9.07 -25.33
C GLU A 116 11.68 -7.99 -24.26
N LYS A 117 10.40 -7.64 -23.98
CA LYS A 117 10.07 -6.67 -22.95
C LYS A 117 10.44 -7.18 -21.55
N LEU A 118 10.11 -8.42 -21.22
CA LEU A 118 10.52 -9.04 -19.95
C LEU A 118 12.05 -9.10 -19.79
N CYS A 119 12.75 -9.49 -20.84
CA CYS A 119 14.20 -9.52 -20.86
C CYS A 119 14.82 -8.14 -20.67
N ALA A 120 14.25 -7.11 -21.33
CA ALA A 120 14.69 -5.71 -21.15
C ALA A 120 14.47 -5.21 -19.72
N TRP A 121 13.32 -5.53 -19.11
CA TRP A 121 13.04 -5.17 -17.71
C TRP A 121 13.97 -5.87 -16.73
N GLN A 122 14.23 -7.17 -16.93
CA GLN A 122 15.21 -7.90 -16.12
C GLN A 122 16.61 -7.28 -16.25
N ALA A 123 17.05 -6.94 -17.47
CA ALA A 123 18.34 -6.29 -17.71
C ALA A 123 18.44 -4.92 -16.99
N ALA A 124 17.36 -4.16 -16.94
CA ALA A 124 17.31 -2.88 -16.25
C ALA A 124 17.46 -2.99 -14.72
N PHE A 125 17.12 -4.14 -14.14
CA PHE A 125 17.37 -4.44 -12.72
C PHE A 125 18.83 -4.75 -12.41
N PHE A 126 19.61 -5.12 -13.41
CA PHE A 126 21.00 -5.53 -13.24
C PHE A 126 21.95 -4.84 -14.23
N PRO A 127 22.02 -3.49 -14.20
CA PRO A 127 22.81 -2.73 -15.18
C PRO A 127 24.33 -3.02 -15.12
N SER A 128 24.80 -3.59 -14.02
CA SER A 128 26.20 -4.03 -13.87
C SER A 128 26.45 -5.45 -14.34
N GLY A 129 25.41 -6.26 -14.59
CA GLY A 129 25.52 -7.68 -14.84
C GLY A 129 25.81 -8.54 -13.60
N TYR A 130 25.59 -7.97 -12.39
CA TYR A 130 25.87 -8.64 -11.11
C TYR A 130 24.67 -8.62 -10.20
N SER A 131 24.49 -9.69 -9.42
CA SER A 131 23.58 -9.78 -8.28
C SER A 131 24.32 -10.33 -7.07
N GLY A 132 24.18 -9.70 -5.90
CA GLY A 132 24.83 -10.16 -4.67
C GLY A 132 26.36 -10.31 -4.75
N GLY A 133 27.01 -9.65 -5.72
CA GLY A 133 28.45 -9.76 -5.97
C GLY A 133 28.85 -10.88 -6.94
N SER A 134 27.90 -11.69 -7.42
CA SER A 134 28.13 -12.73 -8.44
C SER A 134 27.65 -12.26 -9.82
N PRO A 135 28.38 -12.59 -10.92
CA PRO A 135 27.89 -12.33 -12.27
C PRO A 135 26.66 -13.17 -12.55
N ILE A 136 25.67 -12.59 -13.25
CA ILE A 136 24.45 -13.27 -13.65
C ILE A 136 24.15 -13.11 -15.13
N GLU A 137 23.35 -14.02 -15.69
CA GLU A 137 22.82 -13.90 -17.04
C GLU A 137 21.75 -12.81 -17.08
N VAL A 138 21.99 -11.75 -17.86
CA VAL A 138 21.15 -10.56 -17.92
C VAL A 138 20.44 -10.48 -19.28
N GLY A 139 19.15 -10.14 -19.26
CA GLY A 139 18.37 -9.90 -20.47
C GLY A 139 18.03 -11.14 -21.29
N LYS A 140 18.11 -12.30 -20.70
CA LYS A 140 17.76 -13.59 -21.31
C LYS A 140 17.29 -14.59 -20.26
N TYR A 141 16.58 -15.61 -20.66
CA TYR A 141 16.22 -16.70 -19.77
C TYR A 141 17.47 -17.49 -19.34
N ARG A 142 17.46 -18.02 -18.11
CA ARG A 142 18.53 -18.81 -17.55
C ARG A 142 18.79 -20.10 -18.37
N THR A 143 20.02 -20.52 -18.39
CA THR A 143 20.46 -21.72 -19.12
C THR A 143 20.90 -22.87 -18.20
N HIS A 144 20.75 -22.70 -16.90
CA HIS A 144 21.12 -23.69 -15.88
C HIS A 144 19.95 -23.94 -14.91
N GLU A 145 20.05 -25.02 -14.14
CA GLU A 145 19.08 -25.34 -13.09
C GLU A 145 19.05 -24.27 -12.00
N GLU A 146 17.89 -23.98 -11.50
CA GLU A 146 17.69 -22.97 -10.46
C GLU A 146 17.00 -23.58 -9.23
N HIS A 147 17.68 -23.42 -8.09
CA HIS A 147 17.23 -23.88 -6.80
C HIS A 147 16.98 -22.69 -5.89
N ILE A 148 15.74 -22.49 -5.47
CA ILE A 148 15.37 -21.45 -4.52
C ILE A 148 15.71 -21.96 -3.12
N VAL A 149 16.75 -21.37 -2.53
CA VAL A 149 17.33 -21.84 -1.27
C VAL A 149 17.33 -20.75 -0.20
N SER A 150 17.39 -21.16 1.07
CA SER A 150 17.70 -20.28 2.19
C SER A 150 18.72 -20.96 3.13
N GLY A 151 19.39 -20.16 3.94
CA GLY A 151 20.39 -20.64 4.89
C GLY A 151 21.80 -20.18 4.56
N MET A 152 22.78 -20.69 5.32
CA MET A 152 24.21 -20.40 5.08
C MET A 152 24.78 -21.34 4.02
N PHE A 153 25.76 -20.84 3.27
CA PHE A 153 26.49 -21.63 2.28
C PHE A 153 26.96 -22.98 2.87
N GLY A 154 26.65 -24.08 2.15
CA GLY A 154 26.92 -25.44 2.59
C GLY A 154 25.93 -26.04 3.59
N ARG A 155 24.86 -25.30 3.97
CA ARG A 155 23.74 -25.75 4.82
C ARG A 155 22.41 -25.15 4.34
N GLU A 156 22.29 -25.05 3.02
CA GLU A 156 21.09 -24.50 2.40
C GLU A 156 19.89 -25.46 2.55
N LYS A 157 18.73 -24.88 2.85
CA LYS A 157 17.46 -25.57 2.70
C LYS A 157 16.90 -25.23 1.33
N VAL A 158 16.68 -26.25 0.49
CA VAL A 158 15.98 -26.09 -0.79
C VAL A 158 14.48 -25.97 -0.53
N HIS A 159 13.89 -24.87 -0.96
CA HIS A 159 12.45 -24.59 -0.86
C HIS A 159 11.73 -24.99 -2.14
N TYR A 160 12.34 -24.75 -3.27
CA TYR A 160 11.74 -25.04 -4.58
C TYR A 160 12.85 -25.28 -5.61
N ILE A 161 12.59 -26.20 -6.53
CA ILE A 161 13.43 -26.41 -7.73
C ILE A 161 12.58 -25.99 -8.92
N ALA A 162 13.04 -25.03 -9.68
CA ALA A 162 12.32 -24.52 -10.84
C ALA A 162 12.37 -25.52 -12.02
N PRO A 163 11.50 -25.41 -13.03
CA PRO A 163 11.56 -26.23 -14.25
C PRO A 163 12.94 -26.22 -14.88
N SER A 164 13.31 -27.35 -15.51
CA SER A 164 14.60 -27.44 -16.22
C SER A 164 14.74 -26.38 -17.32
N PRO A 165 15.97 -25.94 -17.63
CA PRO A 165 16.20 -24.86 -18.58
C PRO A 165 15.61 -25.10 -19.98
N ASP A 166 15.60 -26.33 -20.43
CA ASP A 166 15.03 -26.73 -21.72
C ASP A 166 13.50 -26.54 -21.84
N ARG A 167 12.80 -26.46 -20.69
CA ARG A 167 11.36 -26.22 -20.64
C ARG A 167 10.98 -24.74 -20.56
N ILE A 168 11.91 -23.85 -20.21
CA ILE A 168 11.58 -22.45 -19.90
C ILE A 168 10.93 -21.74 -21.09
N GLU A 169 11.44 -21.95 -22.28
CA GLU A 169 10.92 -21.28 -23.49
C GLU A 169 9.44 -21.65 -23.70
N GLU A 170 9.10 -22.93 -23.68
CA GLU A 170 7.74 -23.44 -23.84
C GLU A 170 6.81 -22.97 -22.72
N GLU A 171 7.28 -23.02 -21.46
CA GLU A 171 6.47 -22.60 -20.31
C GLU A 171 6.20 -21.08 -20.33
N MET A 172 7.19 -20.29 -20.77
CA MET A 172 7.02 -18.85 -20.92
C MET A 172 6.14 -18.46 -22.11
N GLU A 173 6.16 -19.20 -23.22
CA GLU A 173 5.22 -19.01 -24.33
C GLU A 173 3.77 -19.21 -23.84
N LYS A 174 3.50 -20.32 -23.13
CA LYS A 174 2.18 -20.58 -22.54
C LYS A 174 1.75 -19.47 -21.56
N PHE A 175 2.67 -19.02 -20.71
CA PHE A 175 2.42 -17.94 -19.77
C PHE A 175 2.08 -16.63 -20.49
N LEU A 176 2.85 -16.24 -21.49
CA LEU A 176 2.65 -15.00 -22.25
C LEU A 176 1.33 -15.04 -23.04
N ASP A 177 0.98 -16.15 -23.66
CA ASP A 177 -0.29 -16.33 -24.34
C ASP A 177 -1.46 -16.17 -23.38
N TRP A 178 -1.40 -16.81 -22.20
CA TRP A 178 -2.41 -16.67 -21.17
C TRP A 178 -2.48 -15.25 -20.60
N PHE A 179 -1.32 -14.62 -20.35
CA PHE A 179 -1.24 -13.27 -19.80
C PHE A 179 -1.85 -12.23 -20.71
N ASN A 180 -1.63 -12.36 -22.00
CA ASN A 180 -2.11 -11.43 -23.04
C ASN A 180 -3.59 -11.68 -23.44
N THR A 181 -4.13 -12.85 -23.15
CA THR A 181 -5.52 -13.21 -23.47
C THR A 181 -6.43 -12.91 -22.30
N ASP A 182 -7.62 -12.36 -22.54
CA ASP A 182 -8.60 -12.15 -21.49
C ASP A 182 -9.12 -13.46 -20.93
N GLN A 183 -9.12 -13.58 -19.62
CA GLN A 183 -9.51 -14.77 -18.89
C GLN A 183 -10.89 -14.57 -18.25
N PRO A 184 -11.78 -15.58 -18.24
CA PRO A 184 -13.12 -15.49 -17.65
C PRO A 184 -13.08 -15.65 -16.12
N VAL A 185 -12.15 -14.97 -15.46
CA VAL A 185 -11.97 -15.00 -14.00
C VAL A 185 -11.82 -13.58 -13.46
N SER A 186 -12.09 -13.41 -12.16
CA SER A 186 -11.88 -12.12 -11.48
C SER A 186 -10.45 -11.62 -11.70
N ILE A 187 -10.31 -10.30 -11.84
CA ILE A 187 -9.00 -9.65 -12.00
C ILE A 187 -8.05 -9.95 -10.82
N VAL A 188 -8.58 -10.10 -9.61
CA VAL A 188 -7.81 -10.47 -8.41
C VAL A 188 -7.25 -11.88 -8.55
N ILE A 189 -8.09 -12.84 -8.95
CA ILE A 189 -7.67 -14.23 -9.18
C ILE A 189 -6.63 -14.29 -10.30
N ARG A 190 -6.87 -13.57 -11.40
CA ARG A 190 -5.95 -13.49 -12.52
C ARG A 190 -4.58 -12.94 -12.10
N SER A 191 -4.56 -11.90 -11.29
CA SER A 191 -3.33 -11.32 -10.74
C SER A 191 -2.61 -12.30 -9.83
N ALA A 192 -3.33 -13.00 -8.95
CA ALA A 192 -2.76 -14.04 -8.08
C ALA A 192 -2.15 -15.21 -8.88
N ILE A 193 -2.83 -15.66 -9.95
CA ILE A 193 -2.33 -16.73 -10.83
C ILE A 193 -1.09 -16.25 -11.58
N ALA A 194 -1.08 -15.04 -12.13
CA ALA A 194 0.08 -14.51 -12.85
C ALA A 194 1.32 -14.46 -11.96
N HIS A 195 1.16 -14.04 -10.71
CA HIS A 195 2.23 -14.01 -9.74
C HIS A 195 2.79 -15.41 -9.48
N LEU A 196 1.92 -16.34 -9.07
CA LEU A 196 2.30 -17.72 -8.75
C LEU A 196 2.94 -18.43 -9.93
N TRP A 197 2.32 -18.32 -11.10
CA TRP A 197 2.79 -19.01 -12.31
C TRP A 197 4.16 -18.51 -12.74
N PHE A 198 4.33 -17.19 -12.86
CA PHE A 198 5.62 -16.61 -13.26
C PHE A 198 6.74 -16.95 -12.27
N VAL A 199 6.49 -16.80 -10.96
CA VAL A 199 7.51 -17.11 -9.96
C VAL A 199 7.80 -18.60 -9.88
N SER A 200 6.88 -19.48 -10.30
CA SER A 200 7.09 -20.93 -10.35
C SER A 200 7.85 -21.38 -11.60
N ILE A 201 7.69 -20.71 -12.75
CA ILE A 201 8.57 -20.93 -13.91
C ILE A 201 9.99 -20.49 -13.58
N HIS A 202 10.13 -19.36 -12.89
CA HIS A 202 11.41 -18.77 -12.50
C HIS A 202 12.38 -18.62 -13.68
N PRO A 203 11.98 -17.83 -14.73
CA PRO A 203 12.68 -17.89 -16.02
C PRO A 203 14.05 -17.23 -16.02
N PHE A 204 14.36 -16.37 -15.05
CA PHE A 204 15.62 -15.64 -14.95
C PHE A 204 16.48 -16.14 -13.79
N GLU A 205 17.76 -15.87 -13.83
CA GLU A 205 18.69 -16.19 -12.74
C GLU A 205 18.43 -15.34 -11.50
N ASP A 206 18.00 -14.07 -11.68
CA ASP A 206 17.54 -13.20 -10.60
C ASP A 206 16.51 -12.18 -11.12
N GLY A 207 15.74 -11.59 -10.21
CA GLY A 207 14.72 -10.56 -10.51
C GLY A 207 13.31 -11.12 -10.70
N ASN A 208 13.11 -12.43 -10.59
CA ASN A 208 11.81 -13.08 -10.82
C ASN A 208 10.73 -12.59 -9.86
N GLY A 209 11.05 -12.42 -8.57
CA GLY A 209 10.09 -11.91 -7.59
C GLY A 209 9.62 -10.48 -7.90
N ARG A 210 10.54 -9.57 -8.26
CA ARG A 210 10.21 -8.19 -8.65
C ARG A 210 9.35 -8.15 -9.91
N LEU A 211 9.71 -8.95 -10.92
CA LEU A 211 8.91 -9.06 -12.15
C LEU A 211 7.53 -9.66 -11.88
N ALA A 212 7.42 -10.71 -11.07
CA ALA A 212 6.13 -11.31 -10.70
C ALA A 212 5.20 -10.27 -10.06
N ARG A 213 5.70 -9.40 -9.17
CA ARG A 213 4.91 -8.32 -8.57
C ARG A 213 4.50 -7.27 -9.61
N ILE A 214 5.42 -6.86 -10.48
CA ILE A 214 5.08 -5.93 -11.58
C ILE A 214 4.00 -6.50 -12.50
N LEU A 215 4.10 -7.77 -12.89
CA LEU A 215 3.11 -8.44 -13.74
C LEU A 215 1.73 -8.52 -13.04
N SER A 216 1.73 -8.84 -11.76
CA SER A 216 0.51 -8.81 -10.94
C SER A 216 -0.12 -7.43 -10.91
N ASP A 217 0.71 -6.41 -10.77
CA ASP A 217 0.31 -5.01 -10.72
C ASP A 217 -0.26 -4.51 -12.05
N MET A 218 0.31 -4.94 -13.18
CA MET A 218 -0.25 -4.65 -14.52
C MET A 218 -1.67 -5.20 -14.67
N ILE A 219 -1.92 -6.43 -14.19
CA ILE A 219 -3.26 -7.02 -14.23
C ILE A 219 -4.23 -6.24 -13.35
N LEU A 220 -3.83 -5.87 -12.13
CA LEU A 220 -4.65 -5.05 -11.24
C LEU A 220 -4.93 -3.67 -11.85
N ALA A 221 -3.93 -3.02 -12.46
CA ALA A 221 -4.08 -1.75 -13.17
C ALA A 221 -5.08 -1.84 -14.34
N LYS A 222 -5.09 -2.97 -15.07
CA LYS A 222 -6.10 -3.24 -16.10
C LYS A 222 -7.52 -3.30 -15.51
N GLY A 223 -7.68 -3.91 -14.33
CA GLY A 223 -8.95 -3.96 -13.61
C GLY A 223 -9.39 -2.59 -13.11
N ASP A 224 -8.48 -1.82 -12.56
CA ASP A 224 -8.71 -0.45 -12.07
C ASP A 224 -8.92 0.56 -13.21
N LYS A 225 -8.58 0.19 -14.45
CA LYS A 225 -8.54 1.09 -15.62
C LYS A 225 -7.72 2.35 -15.35
N SER A 226 -6.62 2.18 -14.66
CA SER A 226 -5.76 3.26 -14.19
C SER A 226 -4.29 2.87 -14.32
N GLU A 227 -3.50 3.75 -14.91
CA GLU A 227 -2.03 3.62 -14.96
C GLU A 227 -1.40 3.66 -13.56
N PHE A 228 -2.12 4.21 -12.60
CA PHE A 228 -1.62 4.42 -11.26
C PHE A 228 -2.59 3.85 -10.25
N ARG A 229 -2.09 2.91 -9.47
CA ARG A 229 -2.80 2.39 -8.32
C ARG A 229 -2.50 3.25 -7.10
N PHE A 230 -3.48 3.35 -6.21
CA PHE A 230 -3.38 4.11 -4.97
C PHE A 230 -3.28 3.21 -3.73
N TYR A 231 -3.09 1.90 -3.94
CA TYR A 231 -2.89 0.91 -2.89
C TYR A 231 -1.66 0.06 -3.22
N ASN A 232 -0.95 -0.40 -2.20
CA ASN A 232 0.38 -0.98 -2.31
C ASN A 232 0.40 -2.41 -1.78
N VAL A 233 0.35 -3.38 -2.71
CA VAL A 233 0.37 -4.81 -2.38
C VAL A 233 1.75 -5.21 -1.86
N SER A 234 2.84 -4.69 -2.44
CA SER A 234 4.21 -4.99 -2.00
C SER A 234 4.46 -4.55 -0.54
N SER A 235 3.82 -3.45 -0.08
CA SER A 235 3.89 -3.03 1.32
C SER A 235 3.33 -4.10 2.26
N GLN A 236 2.19 -4.69 1.94
CA GLN A 236 1.58 -5.72 2.78
C GLN A 236 2.39 -7.02 2.73
N ILE A 237 2.86 -7.42 1.56
CA ILE A 237 3.76 -8.58 1.41
C ILE A 237 5.00 -8.40 2.29
N ASN A 238 5.62 -7.21 2.28
CA ASN A 238 6.82 -6.93 3.06
C ASN A 238 6.57 -6.99 4.57
N LYS A 239 5.39 -6.58 5.04
CA LYS A 239 5.00 -6.66 6.47
C LYS A 239 4.90 -8.09 6.97
N ASP A 240 4.51 -9.03 6.11
CA ASP A 240 4.38 -10.46 6.43
C ASP A 240 5.15 -11.36 5.45
N LYS A 241 6.38 -10.95 5.17
CA LYS A 241 7.29 -11.63 4.24
C LYS A 241 7.47 -13.13 4.55
N LYS A 242 7.46 -13.51 5.82
CA LYS A 242 7.60 -14.93 6.22
C LYS A 242 6.41 -15.75 5.77
N HIS A 243 5.20 -15.24 5.94
CA HIS A 243 3.99 -15.90 5.50
C HIS A 243 3.92 -15.99 3.98
N TYR A 244 4.29 -14.91 3.28
CA TYR A 244 4.40 -14.90 1.82
C TYR A 244 5.24 -16.05 1.29
N TYR A 245 6.47 -16.22 1.78
CA TYR A 245 7.32 -17.31 1.32
C TYR A 245 6.80 -18.69 1.75
N SER A 246 6.21 -18.79 2.93
CA SER A 246 5.62 -20.05 3.42
C SER A 246 4.45 -20.51 2.56
N ILE A 247 3.52 -19.61 2.22
CA ILE A 247 2.35 -19.95 1.40
C ILE A 247 2.77 -20.23 -0.04
N LEU A 248 3.76 -19.52 -0.56
CA LEU A 248 4.31 -19.77 -1.87
C LEU A 248 4.98 -21.17 -1.94
N GLU A 249 5.86 -21.50 -0.99
CA GLU A 249 6.50 -22.82 -0.88
C GLU A 249 5.44 -23.92 -0.78
N LYS A 250 4.42 -23.75 0.09
CA LYS A 250 3.33 -24.70 0.25
C LYS A 250 2.58 -24.93 -1.06
N THR A 251 2.23 -23.86 -1.77
CA THR A 251 1.48 -23.93 -3.03
C THR A 251 2.32 -24.60 -4.14
N GLN A 252 3.61 -24.28 -4.20
CA GLN A 252 4.53 -24.89 -5.17
C GLN A 252 4.80 -26.37 -4.93
N HIS A 253 4.50 -26.88 -3.73
CA HIS A 253 4.50 -28.32 -3.39
C HIS A 253 3.11 -28.95 -3.48
N GLY A 254 2.08 -28.17 -3.83
CA GLY A 254 0.69 -28.60 -3.86
C GLY A 254 0.32 -29.45 -5.06
N ASP A 255 -0.97 -29.74 -5.18
CA ASP A 255 -1.55 -30.61 -6.22
C ASP A 255 -2.25 -29.82 -7.35
N GLY A 256 -2.07 -28.50 -7.36
CA GLY A 256 -2.73 -27.58 -8.29
C GLY A 256 -3.97 -26.91 -7.71
N ASP A 257 -4.38 -27.24 -6.48
CA ASP A 257 -5.31 -26.43 -5.71
C ASP A 257 -4.56 -25.23 -5.13
N ILE A 258 -4.97 -24.03 -5.57
CA ILE A 258 -4.37 -22.76 -5.17
C ILE A 258 -5.31 -21.91 -4.31
N THR A 259 -6.32 -22.51 -3.68
CA THR A 259 -7.32 -21.81 -2.87
C THR A 259 -6.68 -20.95 -1.78
N GLU A 260 -5.78 -21.54 -0.99
CA GLU A 260 -5.13 -20.82 0.11
C GLU A 260 -4.26 -19.64 -0.41
N TRP A 261 -3.60 -19.83 -1.55
CA TRP A 261 -2.84 -18.75 -2.21
C TRP A 261 -3.74 -17.60 -2.63
N ILE A 262 -4.89 -17.87 -3.28
CA ILE A 262 -5.85 -16.84 -3.68
C ILE A 262 -6.43 -16.14 -2.46
N VAL A 263 -6.80 -16.87 -1.41
CA VAL A 263 -7.33 -16.32 -0.16
C VAL A 263 -6.32 -15.37 0.47
N TRP A 264 -5.07 -15.79 0.62
CA TRP A 264 -4.00 -14.96 1.14
C TRP A 264 -3.76 -13.72 0.28
N TYR A 265 -3.72 -13.87 -1.04
CA TYR A 265 -3.47 -12.78 -1.98
C TYR A 265 -4.61 -11.76 -1.97
N ALA A 266 -5.86 -12.22 -1.96
CA ALA A 266 -7.03 -11.34 -1.85
C ALA A 266 -7.05 -10.58 -0.52
N GLN A 267 -6.71 -11.23 0.60
CA GLN A 267 -6.58 -10.57 1.89
C GLN A 267 -5.47 -9.50 1.87
N THR A 268 -4.34 -9.80 1.25
CA THR A 268 -3.23 -8.82 1.07
C THR A 268 -3.69 -7.58 0.29
N ILE A 269 -4.53 -7.76 -0.75
CA ILE A 269 -5.13 -6.62 -1.48
C ILE A 269 -6.11 -5.86 -0.58
N ILE A 270 -6.95 -6.54 0.19
CA ILE A 270 -7.88 -5.91 1.13
C ILE A 270 -7.13 -5.02 2.12
N ASP A 271 -6.07 -5.55 2.73
CA ASP A 271 -5.25 -4.83 3.71
C ASP A 271 -4.57 -3.60 3.07
N SER A 272 -4.11 -3.73 1.81
CA SER A 272 -3.52 -2.62 1.06
C SER A 272 -4.54 -1.52 0.73
N LEU A 273 -5.77 -1.89 0.39
CA LEU A 273 -6.87 -0.96 0.15
C LEU A 273 -7.31 -0.23 1.43
N GLU A 274 -7.31 -0.91 2.58
CA GLU A 274 -7.62 -0.29 3.87
C GLU A 274 -6.55 0.74 4.27
N GLU A 275 -5.27 0.39 4.12
CA GLU A 275 -4.18 1.32 4.39
C GLU A 275 -4.26 2.56 3.48
N ALA A 276 -4.46 2.36 2.18
CA ALA A 276 -4.64 3.43 1.21
C ALA A 276 -5.86 4.29 1.53
N GLY A 277 -6.99 3.68 1.90
CA GLY A 277 -8.19 4.37 2.32
C GLY A 277 -7.94 5.29 3.53
N THR A 278 -7.15 4.83 4.49
CA THR A 278 -6.75 5.62 5.66
C THR A 278 -5.90 6.84 5.25
N ILE A 279 -4.91 6.64 4.36
CA ILE A 279 -4.06 7.73 3.85
C ILE A 279 -4.90 8.78 3.11
N VAL A 280 -5.77 8.33 2.21
CA VAL A 280 -6.64 9.24 1.42
C VAL A 280 -7.60 9.99 2.34
N SER A 281 -8.18 9.33 3.34
CA SER A 281 -9.05 9.97 4.32
C SER A 281 -8.30 11.04 5.12
N THR A 282 -7.06 10.78 5.51
CA THR A 282 -6.22 11.77 6.21
C THR A 282 -5.97 13.00 5.34
N ILE A 283 -5.65 12.80 4.06
CA ILE A 283 -5.44 13.91 3.10
C ILE A 283 -6.73 14.72 2.91
N LEU A 284 -7.87 14.05 2.73
CA LEU A 284 -9.17 14.70 2.59
C LEU A 284 -9.54 15.51 3.83
N ASN A 285 -9.45 14.90 5.00
CA ASN A 285 -9.75 15.58 6.27
C ASN A 285 -8.86 16.81 6.47
N LYS A 286 -7.58 16.70 6.15
CA LYS A 286 -6.63 17.82 6.18
C LYS A 286 -7.04 18.93 5.20
N SER A 287 -7.42 18.57 3.97
CA SER A 287 -7.86 19.53 2.96
C SER A 287 -9.14 20.25 3.40
N PHE A 288 -10.15 19.54 3.88
CA PHE A 288 -11.40 20.12 4.38
C PHE A 288 -11.16 20.99 5.61
N PHE A 289 -10.33 20.55 6.54
CA PHE A 289 -9.95 21.36 7.69
C PHE A 289 -9.36 22.70 7.26
N TRP A 290 -8.37 22.71 6.37
CA TRP A 290 -7.74 23.96 5.91
C TRP A 290 -8.69 24.85 5.12
N GLN A 291 -9.57 24.28 4.31
CA GLN A 291 -10.60 25.03 3.61
C GLN A 291 -11.52 25.74 4.61
N LYS A 292 -11.96 25.05 5.64
CA LYS A 292 -12.86 25.58 6.67
C LYS A 292 -12.24 26.70 7.49
N VAL A 293 -10.98 26.55 7.88
CA VAL A 293 -10.27 27.55 8.71
C VAL A 293 -9.50 28.59 7.90
N SER A 294 -9.65 28.62 6.58
CA SER A 294 -8.86 29.48 5.66
C SER A 294 -8.94 30.97 6.00
N ALA A 295 -10.06 31.45 6.53
CA ALA A 295 -10.27 32.85 6.93
C ALA A 295 -9.80 33.15 8.36
N ILE A 296 -9.35 32.16 9.14
CA ILE A 296 -8.95 32.34 10.53
C ILE A 296 -7.45 32.61 10.58
N PRO A 297 -7.03 33.80 11.10
CA PRO A 297 -5.61 34.13 11.17
C PRO A 297 -4.89 33.24 12.19
N MET A 298 -3.79 32.62 11.76
CA MET A 298 -2.94 31.76 12.58
C MET A 298 -1.48 32.13 12.39
N THR A 299 -0.67 31.92 13.43
CA THR A 299 0.78 32.05 13.30
C THR A 299 1.37 30.89 12.49
N GLU A 300 2.51 31.10 11.88
CA GLU A 300 3.23 30.05 11.14
C GLU A 300 3.49 28.80 12.04
N ARG A 301 3.86 29.02 13.30
CA ARG A 301 4.07 27.96 14.28
C ARG A 301 2.79 27.15 14.54
N GLN A 302 1.64 27.82 14.71
CA GLN A 302 0.33 27.15 14.87
C GLN A 302 0.01 26.31 13.64
N THR A 303 0.20 26.86 12.45
CA THR A 303 -0.03 26.15 11.18
C THR A 303 0.89 24.93 11.04
N GLN A 304 2.18 25.05 11.36
CA GLN A 304 3.12 23.92 11.33
C GLN A 304 2.72 22.81 12.31
N MET A 305 2.36 23.20 13.54
CA MET A 305 1.94 22.22 14.55
C MET A 305 0.63 21.53 14.18
N LEU A 306 -0.37 22.27 13.69
CA LEU A 306 -1.62 21.68 13.22
C LEU A 306 -1.37 20.70 12.05
N ASN A 307 -0.51 21.07 11.09
CA ASN A 307 -0.14 20.17 10.00
C ASN A 307 0.46 18.85 10.52
N LEU A 308 1.37 18.93 11.50
CA LEU A 308 2.00 17.74 12.08
C LEU A 308 0.96 16.77 12.68
N PHE A 309 -0.02 17.29 13.42
CA PHE A 309 -1.08 16.48 14.02
C PHE A 309 -2.11 16.00 12.97
N LEU A 310 -2.40 16.79 11.95
CA LEU A 310 -3.26 16.41 10.83
C LEU A 310 -2.63 15.30 9.97
N ASP A 311 -1.28 15.26 9.89
CA ASP A 311 -0.54 14.20 9.20
C ASP A 311 -0.44 12.90 10.02
N GLY A 312 -1.12 12.83 11.17
CA GLY A 312 -1.22 11.60 11.96
C GLY A 312 -0.14 11.43 13.02
N TYR A 313 0.50 12.51 13.46
CA TYR A 313 1.46 12.41 14.57
C TYR A 313 0.83 11.80 15.82
N GLU A 314 1.33 10.65 16.26
CA GLU A 314 0.75 9.79 17.29
C GLU A 314 1.01 10.26 18.73
N ALA A 315 0.93 11.54 19.03
CA ALA A 315 1.01 12.04 20.39
C ALA A 315 -0.19 12.91 20.74
N LYS A 316 -0.55 12.93 22.04
CA LYS A 316 -1.57 13.88 22.55
C LYS A 316 -1.10 15.31 22.34
N ILE A 317 -1.99 16.18 21.87
CA ILE A 317 -1.75 17.61 21.86
C ILE A 317 -1.81 18.08 23.32
N THR A 318 -0.63 18.38 23.87
CA THR A 318 -0.47 18.96 25.22
C THR A 318 0.49 20.12 25.15
N SER A 319 0.51 20.97 26.15
CA SER A 319 1.51 22.08 26.22
C SER A 319 2.95 21.54 26.21
N LYS A 320 3.20 20.35 26.79
CA LYS A 320 4.51 19.69 26.78
C LYS A 320 4.90 19.21 25.39
N THR A 321 4.01 18.48 24.72
CA THR A 321 4.24 17.98 23.36
C THR A 321 4.43 19.12 22.38
N TRP A 322 3.54 20.13 22.46
CA TRP A 322 3.62 21.34 21.62
C TRP A 322 4.94 22.09 21.79
N ALA A 323 5.34 22.37 23.05
CA ALA A 323 6.58 23.06 23.34
C ALA A 323 7.81 22.33 22.81
N SER A 324 7.85 21.00 22.97
CA SER A 324 8.94 20.16 22.48
C SER A 324 9.04 20.16 20.94
N MET A 325 7.93 19.99 20.26
CA MET A 325 7.89 19.91 18.79
C MET A 325 8.08 21.26 18.11
N ALA A 326 7.44 22.30 18.64
CA ALA A 326 7.57 23.68 18.14
C ALA A 326 8.86 24.37 18.60
N LYS A 327 9.70 23.70 19.40
CA LYS A 327 10.94 24.25 19.97
C LYS A 327 10.72 25.63 20.64
N CYS A 328 9.67 25.74 21.43
CA CYS A 328 9.30 26.98 22.13
C CYS A 328 9.15 26.78 23.64
N SER A 329 9.00 27.88 24.40
CA SER A 329 8.74 27.80 25.84
C SER A 329 7.34 27.19 26.11
N LYS A 330 7.17 26.60 27.29
CA LYS A 330 5.87 26.04 27.72
C LYS A 330 4.77 27.12 27.74
N ASP A 331 5.10 28.35 28.16
CA ASP A 331 4.17 29.46 28.21
C ASP A 331 3.72 29.88 26.80
N THR A 332 4.63 29.83 25.84
CA THR A 332 4.31 30.09 24.43
C THR A 332 3.37 29.00 23.88
N ALA A 333 3.66 27.72 24.20
CA ALA A 333 2.81 26.61 23.82
C ALA A 333 1.40 26.72 24.41
N ILE A 334 1.29 27.12 25.68
CA ILE A 334 -0.01 27.34 26.32
C ILE A 334 -0.77 28.45 25.61
N ARG A 335 -0.13 29.58 25.31
CA ARG A 335 -0.78 30.70 24.59
C ARG A 335 -1.24 30.29 23.20
N ASP A 336 -0.42 29.55 22.43
CA ASP A 336 -0.80 29.06 21.12
C ASP A 336 -2.03 28.15 21.18
N ILE A 337 -2.05 27.22 22.13
CA ILE A 337 -3.18 26.27 22.32
C ILE A 337 -4.44 27.03 22.74
N GLN A 338 -4.34 27.95 23.72
CA GLN A 338 -5.49 28.72 24.20
C GLN A 338 -6.09 29.61 23.10
N ASP A 339 -5.25 30.22 22.26
CA ASP A 339 -5.70 30.99 21.10
C ASP A 339 -6.43 30.10 20.11
N LEU A 340 -5.92 28.89 19.82
CA LEU A 340 -6.61 27.94 18.95
C LEU A 340 -7.90 27.37 19.55
N VAL A 341 -7.98 27.22 20.87
CA VAL A 341 -9.23 26.86 21.57
C VAL A 341 -10.24 28.00 21.47
N GLY A 342 -9.81 29.26 21.70
CA GLY A 342 -10.66 30.43 21.54
C GLY A 342 -11.19 30.63 20.10
N LYS A 343 -10.46 30.13 19.11
CA LYS A 343 -10.84 30.10 17.68
C LYS A 343 -11.65 28.87 17.28
N ASN A 344 -11.99 28.00 18.21
CA ASN A 344 -12.69 26.73 17.98
C ASN A 344 -11.96 25.80 16.98
N ILE A 345 -10.62 25.87 16.94
CA ILE A 345 -9.75 25.00 16.13
C ILE A 345 -9.29 23.79 16.96
N LEU A 346 -9.03 24.02 18.25
CA LEU A 346 -8.77 22.96 19.23
C LEU A 346 -9.90 22.92 20.27
N ARG A 347 -10.13 21.73 20.81
CA ARG A 347 -11.04 21.49 21.92
C ARG A 347 -10.32 20.70 23.01
N GLU A 348 -10.54 21.08 24.28
CA GLU A 348 -10.06 20.29 25.41
C GLU A 348 -10.80 18.94 25.45
N ASP A 349 -10.06 17.83 25.57
CA ASP A 349 -10.64 16.49 25.55
C ASP A 349 -11.50 16.22 26.78
N LEU A 350 -10.99 16.63 27.97
CA LEU A 350 -11.69 16.51 29.26
C LEU A 350 -11.60 17.86 29.98
N PRO A 351 -12.69 18.65 30.01
CA PRO A 351 -12.69 19.94 30.66
C PRO A 351 -12.31 19.88 32.13
N GLY A 352 -11.38 20.75 32.55
CA GLY A 352 -10.93 20.83 33.93
C GLY A 352 -9.90 19.75 34.36
N ALA A 353 -9.33 19.01 33.45
CA ALA A 353 -8.28 18.04 33.75
C ALA A 353 -7.00 18.72 34.28
N LYS A 354 -6.37 18.16 35.33
CA LYS A 354 -5.09 18.67 35.87
C LYS A 354 -3.95 18.71 34.82
N ARG A 355 -4.03 17.85 33.80
CA ARG A 355 -3.11 17.79 32.66
C ARG A 355 -3.94 17.76 31.37
N PRO A 356 -4.37 18.92 30.86
CA PRO A 356 -5.25 18.98 29.72
C PRO A 356 -4.55 18.44 28.46
N SER A 357 -5.32 17.69 27.68
CA SER A 357 -5.01 17.33 26.30
C SER A 357 -6.10 17.87 25.39
N TYR A 358 -5.74 18.07 24.13
CA TYR A 358 -6.61 18.73 23.17
C TYR A 358 -6.71 17.87 21.91
N SER A 359 -7.80 18.06 21.19
CA SER A 359 -8.04 17.48 19.87
C SER A 359 -8.41 18.57 18.86
N ILE A 360 -8.06 18.33 17.59
CA ILE A 360 -8.45 19.23 16.49
C ILE A 360 -9.96 19.10 16.26
N VAL A 361 -10.64 20.21 16.08
CA VAL A 361 -12.05 20.27 15.72
C VAL A 361 -12.15 20.22 14.20
N TYR A 362 -12.53 19.08 13.65
CA TYR A 362 -12.70 18.90 12.20
C TYR A 362 -14.03 19.46 11.71
N ASP A 363 -15.08 19.38 12.51
CA ASP A 363 -16.39 19.96 12.21
C ASP A 363 -17.00 20.67 13.42
N ALA A 364 -17.75 21.74 13.16
CA ALA A 364 -18.52 22.45 14.18
C ALA A 364 -19.88 21.77 14.45
N GLU A 365 -20.34 20.90 13.53
CA GLU A 365 -21.60 20.18 13.68
C GLU A 365 -21.41 18.89 14.47
N ASP A 366 -22.40 18.50 15.23
CA ASP A 366 -22.42 17.24 15.97
C ASP A 366 -22.70 16.08 14.99
N LEU A 367 -21.61 15.46 14.51
CA LEU A 367 -21.71 14.34 13.59
C LEU A 367 -22.44 13.12 14.17
N THR A 368 -22.64 13.05 15.50
CA THR A 368 -23.40 11.94 16.11
C THR A 368 -24.83 11.87 15.63
N ALA A 369 -25.39 12.99 15.16
CA ALA A 369 -26.72 13.01 14.54
C ALA A 369 -26.82 12.22 13.23
N PHE A 370 -25.72 12.08 12.52
CA PHE A 370 -25.65 11.38 11.22
C PHE A 370 -25.19 9.93 11.32
N PHE A 371 -24.58 9.55 12.44
CA PHE A 371 -24.01 8.21 12.63
C PHE A 371 -24.69 7.50 13.81
N THR A 372 -25.16 6.29 13.56
CA THR A 372 -25.75 5.40 14.58
C THR A 372 -24.91 4.13 14.72
N ASN A 373 -25.06 3.41 15.83
CA ASN A 373 -24.32 2.17 16.13
C ASN A 373 -22.79 2.35 16.05
N VAL A 374 -22.31 3.48 16.56
CA VAL A 374 -20.88 3.82 16.50
C VAL A 374 -20.13 2.99 17.54
N THR A 375 -19.17 2.21 17.08
CA THR A 375 -18.32 1.36 17.94
C THR A 375 -16.87 1.37 17.46
N VAL A 376 -15.96 1.07 18.37
CA VAL A 376 -14.55 0.82 18.04
C VAL A 376 -14.27 -0.66 18.24
N ILE A 377 -13.80 -1.33 17.21
CA ILE A 377 -13.44 -2.74 17.23
C ILE A 377 -11.95 -2.91 16.92
N SER A 378 -11.35 -3.97 17.44
CA SER A 378 -9.96 -4.33 17.13
C SER A 378 -9.92 -5.71 16.52
N GLU A 379 -9.35 -5.81 15.32
CA GLU A 379 -9.23 -7.04 14.54
C GLU A 379 -7.85 -7.11 13.90
N ASN A 380 -7.19 -8.24 13.97
CA ASN A 380 -5.89 -8.49 13.32
C ASN A 380 -4.82 -7.43 13.62
N GLY A 381 -4.80 -6.91 14.86
CA GLY A 381 -3.82 -5.89 15.27
C GLY A 381 -4.11 -4.47 14.78
N ALA A 382 -5.24 -4.24 14.13
CA ALA A 382 -5.71 -2.93 13.73
C ALA A 382 -7.01 -2.55 14.45
N SER A 383 -7.24 -1.26 14.65
CA SER A 383 -8.46 -0.72 15.27
C SER A 383 -9.31 -0.01 14.23
N TYR A 384 -10.62 -0.20 14.31
CA TYR A 384 -11.59 0.35 13.37
C TYR A 384 -12.73 1.05 14.10
N LEU A 385 -13.12 2.22 13.58
CA LEU A 385 -14.37 2.88 13.91
C LEU A 385 -15.45 2.35 12.97
N THR A 386 -16.49 1.75 13.52
CA THR A 386 -17.64 1.24 12.75
C THR A 386 -18.90 2.01 13.11
N ALA A 387 -19.74 2.29 12.13
CA ALA A 387 -20.98 3.04 12.31
C ALA A 387 -21.96 2.77 11.15
N LEU A 388 -23.21 3.26 11.30
CA LEU A 388 -24.16 3.38 10.20
C LEU A 388 -24.38 4.85 9.89
N TYR A 389 -24.04 5.32 8.70
CA TYR A 389 -24.33 6.68 8.24
C TYR A 389 -25.79 6.79 7.80
N LYS A 390 -26.50 7.80 8.32
CA LYS A 390 -27.95 7.99 8.14
C LYS A 390 -28.78 6.71 8.40
N GLY A 391 -28.30 5.88 9.34
CA GLY A 391 -28.95 4.64 9.76
C GLY A 391 -28.95 3.49 8.74
N LYS A 392 -28.33 3.64 7.58
CA LYS A 392 -28.39 2.65 6.48
C LYS A 392 -27.02 2.26 5.91
N GLN A 393 -26.13 3.21 5.69
CA GLN A 393 -24.86 2.97 5.02
C GLN A 393 -23.81 2.54 6.04
N PRO A 394 -23.25 1.33 5.96
CA PRO A 394 -22.19 0.88 6.85
C PRO A 394 -20.92 1.68 6.58
N VAL A 395 -20.30 2.15 7.66
CA VAL A 395 -19.05 2.88 7.67
C VAL A 395 -18.04 2.08 8.49
N ARG A 396 -16.87 1.88 7.98
CA ARG A 396 -15.76 1.25 8.69
C ARG A 396 -14.47 1.98 8.34
N GLU A 397 -13.91 2.69 9.31
CA GLU A 397 -12.69 3.48 9.15
C GLU A 397 -11.60 2.95 10.05
N ARG A 398 -10.43 2.72 9.49
CA ARG A 398 -9.25 2.38 10.30
C ARG A 398 -8.83 3.61 11.08
N ILE A 399 -8.59 3.44 12.39
CA ILE A 399 -8.20 4.52 13.28
C ILE A 399 -6.81 4.26 13.86
N LEU A 400 -6.13 5.33 14.26
CA LEU A 400 -4.81 5.23 14.89
C LEU A 400 -4.89 4.45 16.20
N PRO A 401 -3.90 3.60 16.51
CA PRO A 401 -3.88 2.84 17.77
C PRO A 401 -4.02 3.73 19.01
N LEU A 402 -3.37 4.89 19.01
CA LEU A 402 -3.47 5.86 20.09
C LEU A 402 -4.89 6.38 20.31
N ASP A 403 -5.64 6.63 19.23
CA ASP A 403 -7.02 7.12 19.34
C ASP A 403 -7.96 6.02 19.83
N ALA A 404 -7.75 4.77 19.42
CA ALA A 404 -8.49 3.62 19.94
C ALA A 404 -8.22 3.41 21.44
N GLU A 405 -6.96 3.50 21.88
CA GLU A 405 -6.58 3.41 23.28
C GLU A 405 -7.20 4.54 24.13
N ARG A 406 -7.16 5.78 23.64
CA ARG A 406 -7.74 6.95 24.30
C ARG A 406 -9.25 6.82 24.41
N TYR A 407 -9.93 6.33 23.37
CA TYR A 407 -11.35 6.06 23.41
C TYR A 407 -11.71 5.00 24.43
N ALA A 408 -10.99 3.88 24.43
CA ALA A 408 -11.20 2.79 25.40
C ALA A 408 -11.00 3.24 26.86
N LYS A 409 -10.12 4.23 27.10
CA LYS A 409 -9.89 4.85 28.43
C LYS A 409 -10.89 5.96 28.77
N GLY A 410 -11.82 6.28 27.89
CA GLY A 410 -12.75 7.42 28.05
C GLY A 410 -12.09 8.79 27.95
N GLU A 411 -10.87 8.87 27.44
CA GLU A 411 -10.10 10.12 27.26
C GLU A 411 -10.38 10.82 25.93
N LEU A 412 -11.06 10.18 25.00
CA LEU A 412 -11.39 10.69 23.68
C LEU A 412 -12.86 10.42 23.40
N PRO A 413 -13.73 11.45 23.38
CA PRO A 413 -15.15 11.29 23.05
C PRO A 413 -15.37 10.76 21.63
N ILE A 414 -16.43 9.98 21.44
CA ILE A 414 -16.80 9.41 20.14
C ILE A 414 -16.99 10.46 19.05
N GLN A 415 -17.48 11.64 19.40
CA GLN A 415 -17.62 12.80 18.52
C GLN A 415 -16.30 13.21 17.89
N ASN A 416 -15.20 13.15 18.65
CA ASN A 416 -13.87 13.48 18.16
C ASN A 416 -13.37 12.44 17.16
N LEU A 417 -13.69 11.15 17.39
CA LEU A 417 -13.39 10.09 16.42
C LEU A 417 -14.19 10.27 15.13
N LEU A 418 -15.50 10.51 15.23
CA LEU A 418 -16.34 10.76 14.07
C LEU A 418 -15.85 11.98 13.29
N SER A 419 -15.56 13.08 13.97
CA SER A 419 -15.03 14.29 13.34
C SER A 419 -13.70 14.04 12.64
N LYS A 420 -12.80 13.24 13.24
CA LYS A 420 -11.49 12.96 12.68
C LYS A 420 -11.55 12.00 11.49
N TYR A 421 -12.37 10.96 11.56
CA TYR A 421 -12.35 9.85 10.60
C TYR A 421 -13.53 9.80 9.63
N CYS A 422 -14.64 10.54 9.93
CA CYS A 422 -15.88 10.45 9.19
C CYS A 422 -16.43 11.80 8.69
N SER A 423 -15.75 12.94 8.95
CA SER A 423 -16.24 14.28 8.57
C SER A 423 -16.53 14.41 7.07
N TYR A 424 -15.79 13.72 6.23
CA TYR A 424 -15.97 13.76 4.77
C TYR A 424 -17.32 13.16 4.30
N PHE A 425 -17.99 12.30 5.10
CA PHE A 425 -19.32 11.79 4.75
C PHE A 425 -20.39 12.89 4.74
N CYS A 426 -20.18 13.97 5.49
CA CYS A 426 -21.13 15.09 5.62
C CYS A 426 -20.81 16.25 4.68
N ALA A 427 -19.74 16.17 3.90
CA ALA A 427 -19.32 17.22 2.97
C ALA A 427 -20.05 17.17 1.60
N TYR A 428 -21.00 16.22 1.42
CA TYR A 428 -21.79 16.05 0.21
C TYR A 428 -23.29 16.04 0.48
#